data_0fb75f8a17beb8926522d1981213924a
#
_entry.id   0fb75f8a17beb8926522d1981213924a
#
_cell.length_a   1.000
_cell.length_b   1.000
_cell.length_c   1.000
_cell.angle_alpha   90.00
_cell.angle_beta   90.00
_cell.angle_gamma   90.00
#
_symmetry.space_group_name_H-M   'P 1'
#
loop_
_entity.id
_entity.type
_entity.pdbx_description
1 polymer ?
#
loop_
_entity_poly.entity_id
_entity_poly.type
_entity_poly.pdbx_seq_one_letter_code
_entity_poly.pdbx_strand_id
1 'polypeptide(L)'
;ALNVLGLVYLKNSLIDKAKKLFDRAINADPKYIDSYNNLGNVYFNLEDLDKAYILFKKAYKINSQLSKTLINIGNYLSLKDKNLFAIKAYEKALINEPKNNEIFSNISIAYARNRDFYNAKKYYDKVINKAINPSLNLSLSYLYLYKNQFDKGWNLFESRKETSKFLKSKDKLIIDQTSIAKEEAILNKKILVLREQGIGEEILFSSMYKELINLNNNISIETDKRLINIFERSFGCNLFVPDGYYSKNKEMLKKFDSIIFAGSLCSYFRKNKSNFLNKPYLIDDLNKTAEIQKDPIFKKNDLKIGLSWKSVVSIYGKLKSLNLSDFKSLIKKNRQFINLQYGDFDEELKQKVNQDFDIYSFEKIDLFNDLEYLMSILKNLDVFITVSNSTAHLASAMGVKTFLICTKKSSTYFYWSNENNKSPWYQNVEIFNIDNSIEELFKKINERLNNL
;
A
#
# COMPACT_ATOMS: atom_id res chain seq x y z
N ALA A 1 37.91 11.76 11.59
CA ALA A 1 37.78 12.83 10.56
C ALA A 1 36.94 12.35 9.35
N LEU A 2 37.32 11.29 8.60
CA LEU A 2 36.64 10.82 7.37
C LEU A 2 35.17 10.50 7.57
N ASN A 3 34.82 9.81 8.66
CA ASN A 3 33.42 9.45 8.96
C ASN A 3 32.54 10.69 9.24
N VAL A 4 33.08 11.69 9.97
CA VAL A 4 32.36 12.94 10.25
C VAL A 4 32.14 13.73 8.96
N LEU A 5 33.16 13.83 8.11
CA LEU A 5 33.04 14.48 6.79
C LEU A 5 32.00 13.77 5.90
N GLY A 6 31.97 12.42 5.95
CA GLY A 6 30.94 11.63 5.26
C GLY A 6 29.51 11.99 5.70
N LEU A 7 29.28 12.19 7.01
CA LEU A 7 27.98 12.64 7.53
C LEU A 7 27.61 14.04 7.06
N VAL A 8 28.59 14.96 6.97
CA VAL A 8 28.37 16.30 6.42
C VAL A 8 27.94 16.24 4.94
N TYR A 9 28.60 15.40 4.14
CA TYR A 9 28.17 15.21 2.74
C TYR A 9 26.79 14.59 2.61
N LEU A 10 26.41 13.65 3.50
CA LEU A 10 25.03 13.10 3.51
C LEU A 10 24.00 14.19 3.81
N LYS A 11 24.28 15.08 4.78
CA LYS A 11 23.39 16.20 5.11
C LYS A 11 23.18 17.14 3.92
N ASN A 12 24.18 17.26 3.04
CA ASN A 12 24.13 18.04 1.82
C ASN A 12 23.68 17.24 0.59
N SER A 13 23.11 16.04 0.78
CA SER A 13 22.64 15.14 -0.28
C SER A 13 23.72 14.68 -1.28
N LEU A 14 25.00 14.79 -0.94
CA LEU A 14 26.13 14.36 -1.75
C LEU A 14 26.49 12.89 -1.47
N ILE A 15 25.57 12.00 -1.81
CA ILE A 15 25.56 10.59 -1.40
C ILE A 15 26.81 9.85 -1.86
N ASP A 16 27.28 10.03 -3.12
CA ASP A 16 28.44 9.30 -3.64
C ASP A 16 29.76 9.74 -2.99
N LYS A 17 29.87 11.03 -2.64
CA LYS A 17 31.02 11.53 -1.89
C LYS A 17 31.02 10.96 -0.47
N ALA A 18 29.87 10.88 0.19
CA ALA A 18 29.71 10.28 1.51
C ALA A 18 30.10 8.79 1.50
N LYS A 19 29.63 7.99 0.52
CA LYS A 19 30.02 6.58 0.36
C LYS A 19 31.53 6.41 0.28
N LYS A 20 32.18 7.16 -0.60
CA LYS A 20 33.66 7.11 -0.75
C LYS A 20 34.39 7.41 0.55
N LEU A 21 33.88 8.33 1.36
CA LEU A 21 34.50 8.69 2.63
C LEU A 21 34.32 7.61 3.71
N PHE A 22 33.13 6.99 3.77
CA PHE A 22 32.90 5.86 4.66
C PHE A 22 33.74 4.64 4.29
N ASP A 23 33.89 4.34 2.98
CA ASP A 23 34.78 3.27 2.52
C ASP A 23 36.24 3.56 2.87
N ARG A 24 36.71 4.80 2.66
CA ARG A 24 38.07 5.19 3.09
C ARG A 24 38.24 5.11 4.61
N ALA A 25 37.23 5.43 5.39
CA ALA A 25 37.28 5.30 6.85
C ALA A 25 37.38 3.82 7.29
N ILE A 26 36.64 2.92 6.63
CA ILE A 26 36.70 1.47 6.86
C ILE A 26 38.06 0.90 6.47
N ASN A 27 38.65 1.36 5.35
CA ASN A 27 39.97 0.91 4.91
C ASN A 27 41.09 1.40 5.85
N ALA A 28 40.92 2.60 6.41
CA ALA A 28 41.89 3.17 7.36
C ALA A 28 41.82 2.51 8.74
N ASP A 29 40.61 2.16 9.19
CA ASP A 29 40.37 1.44 10.44
C ASP A 29 39.23 0.41 10.24
N PRO A 30 39.56 -0.85 9.95
CA PRO A 30 38.57 -1.92 9.76
C PRO A 30 37.75 -2.27 11.01
N LYS A 31 38.12 -1.74 12.19
CA LYS A 31 37.38 -1.91 13.45
C LYS A 31 36.48 -0.72 13.77
N TYR A 32 36.49 0.33 12.96
CA TYR A 32 35.70 1.54 13.21
C TYR A 32 34.21 1.33 12.84
N ILE A 33 33.43 0.88 13.80
CA ILE A 33 32.06 0.40 13.65
C ILE A 33 31.12 1.44 13.04
N ASP A 34 31.29 2.72 13.42
CA ASP A 34 30.40 3.79 12.95
C ASP A 34 30.40 3.94 11.41
N SER A 35 31.54 3.71 10.75
CA SER A 35 31.60 3.79 9.29
C SER A 35 30.80 2.68 8.62
N TYR A 36 30.82 1.46 9.16
CA TYR A 36 29.96 0.37 8.68
C TYR A 36 28.48 0.68 8.85
N ASN A 37 28.09 1.19 10.03
CA ASN A 37 26.70 1.58 10.30
C ASN A 37 26.25 2.72 9.38
N ASN A 38 27.07 3.74 9.19
CA ASN A 38 26.71 4.90 8.36
C ASN A 38 26.62 4.52 6.88
N LEU A 39 27.58 3.76 6.37
CA LEU A 39 27.54 3.25 4.99
C LEU A 39 26.36 2.28 4.79
N GLY A 40 26.09 1.43 5.77
CA GLY A 40 24.92 0.55 5.78
C GLY A 40 23.61 1.33 5.69
N ASN A 41 23.49 2.42 6.47
CA ASN A 41 22.32 3.30 6.41
C ASN A 41 22.17 4.01 5.07
N VAL A 42 23.28 4.36 4.41
CA VAL A 42 23.23 4.92 3.05
C VAL A 42 22.63 3.90 2.08
N TYR A 43 23.13 2.66 2.07
CA TYR A 43 22.58 1.60 1.21
C TYR A 43 21.13 1.25 1.58
N PHE A 44 20.79 1.27 2.87
CA PHE A 44 19.41 1.06 3.33
C PHE A 44 18.44 2.11 2.76
N ASN A 45 18.84 3.38 2.76
CA ASN A 45 18.03 4.48 2.21
C ASN A 45 17.95 4.45 0.67
N LEU A 46 18.97 3.88 0.02
CA LEU A 46 18.99 3.62 -1.43
C LEU A 46 18.23 2.33 -1.82
N GLU A 47 17.60 1.66 -0.85
CA GLU A 47 16.86 0.41 -1.03
C GLU A 47 17.76 -0.79 -1.44
N ASP A 48 19.09 -0.66 -1.39
CA ASP A 48 20.03 -1.78 -1.54
C ASP A 48 20.20 -2.52 -0.20
N LEU A 49 19.13 -3.25 0.15
CA LEU A 49 19.02 -3.87 1.47
C LEU A 49 20.07 -4.96 1.72
N ASP A 50 20.54 -5.61 0.68
CA ASP A 50 21.50 -6.72 0.82
C ASP A 50 22.88 -6.18 1.17
N LYS A 51 23.33 -5.10 0.52
CA LYS A 51 24.57 -4.40 0.92
C LYS A 51 24.48 -3.80 2.30
N ALA A 52 23.34 -3.17 2.64
CA ALA A 52 23.11 -2.64 3.97
C ALA A 52 23.28 -3.71 5.04
N TYR A 53 22.66 -4.88 4.85
CA TYR A 53 22.73 -5.98 5.82
C TYR A 53 24.13 -6.57 5.98
N ILE A 54 24.88 -6.70 4.90
CA ILE A 54 26.28 -7.14 4.95
C ILE A 54 27.11 -6.21 5.84
N LEU A 55 26.92 -4.89 5.71
CA LEU A 55 27.64 -3.89 6.48
C LEU A 55 27.21 -3.92 7.96
N PHE A 56 25.91 -4.00 8.25
CA PHE A 56 25.42 -4.15 9.62
C PHE A 56 25.91 -5.44 10.28
N LYS A 57 26.00 -6.55 9.54
CA LYS A 57 26.64 -7.80 10.04
C LYS A 57 28.12 -7.63 10.36
N LYS A 58 28.86 -6.88 9.55
CA LYS A 58 30.28 -6.57 9.85
C LYS A 58 30.38 -5.75 11.13
N ALA A 59 29.57 -4.69 11.28
CA ALA A 59 29.49 -3.90 12.50
C ALA A 59 29.16 -4.75 13.75
N TYR A 60 28.19 -5.66 13.61
CA TYR A 60 27.76 -6.58 14.67
C TYR A 60 28.87 -7.56 15.08
N LYS A 61 29.65 -8.06 14.12
CA LYS A 61 30.80 -8.95 14.44
C LYS A 61 31.88 -8.24 15.24
N ILE A 62 32.07 -6.94 15.05
CA ILE A 62 33.05 -6.16 15.80
C ILE A 62 32.54 -5.88 17.24
N ASN A 63 31.28 -5.48 17.37
CA ASN A 63 30.62 -5.32 18.66
C ASN A 63 29.15 -5.69 18.58
N SER A 64 28.78 -6.83 19.14
CA SER A 64 27.43 -7.38 19.14
C SER A 64 26.45 -6.70 20.11
N GLN A 65 26.94 -5.81 20.97
CA GLN A 65 26.14 -5.12 21.97
C GLN A 65 25.84 -3.66 21.60
N LEU A 66 26.43 -3.13 20.55
CA LEU A 66 26.23 -1.72 20.17
C LEU A 66 24.78 -1.47 19.74
N SER A 67 24.04 -0.67 20.51
CA SER A 67 22.61 -0.38 20.31
C SER A 67 22.32 0.10 18.89
N LYS A 68 23.12 1.01 18.35
CA LYS A 68 22.95 1.54 16.98
C LYS A 68 22.98 0.42 15.93
N THR A 69 23.90 -0.53 16.04
CA THR A 69 23.98 -1.68 15.12
C THR A 69 22.78 -2.60 15.27
N LEU A 70 22.34 -2.87 16.50
CA LEU A 70 21.16 -3.68 16.78
C LEU A 70 19.87 -3.03 16.24
N ILE A 71 19.73 -1.72 16.37
CA ILE A 71 18.62 -0.95 15.80
C ILE A 71 18.62 -1.07 14.27
N ASN A 72 19.75 -0.89 13.61
CA ASN A 72 19.87 -1.01 12.16
C ASN A 72 19.53 -2.42 11.65
N ILE A 73 19.98 -3.46 12.33
CA ILE A 73 19.62 -4.86 12.04
C ILE A 73 18.11 -5.06 12.24
N GLY A 74 17.54 -4.52 13.32
CA GLY A 74 16.12 -4.57 13.60
C GLY A 74 15.30 -3.89 12.49
N ASN A 75 15.72 -2.71 12.03
CA ASN A 75 15.09 -1.99 10.92
C ASN A 75 15.11 -2.80 9.62
N TYR A 76 16.26 -3.40 9.27
CA TYR A 76 16.38 -4.31 8.14
C TYR A 76 15.42 -5.50 8.25
N LEU A 77 15.40 -6.17 9.39
CA LEU A 77 14.54 -7.34 9.63
C LEU A 77 13.05 -6.97 9.54
N SER A 78 12.66 -5.81 10.09
CA SER A 78 11.29 -5.30 10.00
C SER A 78 10.87 -4.99 8.56
N LEU A 79 11.79 -4.47 7.73
CA LEU A 79 11.54 -4.24 6.29
C LEU A 79 11.38 -5.54 5.51
N LYS A 80 12.11 -6.61 5.90
CA LYS A 80 11.98 -7.96 5.33
C LYS A 80 10.80 -8.75 5.94
N ASP A 81 9.90 -8.09 6.70
CA ASP A 81 8.76 -8.69 7.41
C ASP A 81 9.12 -9.75 8.46
N LYS A 82 10.36 -9.75 8.92
CA LYS A 82 10.83 -10.61 10.00
C LYS A 82 10.64 -9.93 11.36
N ASN A 83 9.39 -9.49 11.63
CA ASN A 83 9.08 -8.59 12.75
C ASN A 83 9.45 -9.18 14.12
N LEU A 84 9.27 -10.49 14.36
CA LEU A 84 9.66 -11.13 15.63
C LEU A 84 11.18 -11.11 15.85
N PHE A 85 11.98 -11.26 14.79
CA PHE A 85 13.43 -11.14 14.88
C PHE A 85 13.87 -9.69 15.06
N ALA A 86 13.16 -8.74 14.44
CA ALA A 86 13.38 -7.32 14.64
C ALA A 86 13.17 -6.93 16.11
N ILE A 87 12.06 -7.39 16.72
CA ILE A 87 11.76 -7.15 18.13
C ILE A 87 12.90 -7.66 19.02
N LYS A 88 13.41 -8.89 18.81
CA LYS A 88 14.54 -9.43 19.56
C LYS A 88 15.80 -8.58 19.44
N ALA A 89 16.08 -8.01 18.26
CA ALA A 89 17.22 -7.11 18.06
C ALA A 89 17.03 -5.79 18.82
N TYR A 90 15.83 -5.21 18.77
CA TYR A 90 15.51 -3.98 19.51
C TYR A 90 15.51 -4.20 21.03
N GLU A 91 15.02 -5.34 21.53
CA GLU A 91 15.04 -5.68 22.96
C GLU A 91 16.47 -5.79 23.48
N LYS A 92 17.39 -6.37 22.70
CA LYS A 92 18.82 -6.36 23.04
C LYS A 92 19.38 -4.93 23.10
N ALA A 93 19.02 -4.07 22.15
CA ALA A 93 19.42 -2.66 22.18
C ALA A 93 18.85 -1.94 23.41
N LEU A 94 17.61 -2.26 23.81
CA LEU A 94 16.94 -1.68 24.97
C LEU A 94 17.61 -2.01 26.29
N ILE A 95 18.30 -3.15 26.41
CA ILE A 95 19.10 -3.49 27.61
C ILE A 95 20.17 -2.43 27.86
N ASN A 96 20.81 -1.95 26.78
CA ASN A 96 21.87 -0.95 26.88
C ASN A 96 21.33 0.49 26.99
N GLU A 97 20.15 0.73 26.44
CA GLU A 97 19.51 2.05 26.40
C GLU A 97 18.02 1.97 26.85
N PRO A 98 17.78 1.72 28.18
CA PRO A 98 16.44 1.37 28.70
C PRO A 98 15.35 2.46 28.54
N LYS A 99 15.74 3.70 28.25
CA LYS A 99 14.82 4.84 28.09
C LYS A 99 14.81 5.42 26.67
N ASN A 100 15.38 4.69 25.70
CA ASN A 100 15.49 5.20 24.33
C ASN A 100 14.14 5.17 23.62
N ASN A 101 13.61 6.37 23.30
CA ASN A 101 12.33 6.55 22.62
C ASN A 101 12.30 5.95 21.21
N GLU A 102 13.43 5.97 20.47
CA GLU A 102 13.52 5.37 19.15
C GLU A 102 13.32 3.85 19.23
N ILE A 103 13.94 3.20 20.21
CA ILE A 103 13.80 1.76 20.39
C ILE A 103 12.36 1.40 20.77
N PHE A 104 11.71 2.15 21.69
CA PHE A 104 10.31 1.93 22.01
C PHE A 104 9.41 2.09 20.79
N SER A 105 9.66 3.12 19.96
CA SER A 105 8.91 3.34 18.72
C SER A 105 9.07 2.17 17.74
N ASN A 106 10.30 1.71 17.52
CA ASN A 106 10.60 0.62 16.61
C ASN A 106 9.99 -0.72 17.07
N ILE A 107 10.03 -1.01 18.37
CA ILE A 107 9.35 -2.19 18.93
C ILE A 107 7.84 -2.09 18.74
N SER A 108 7.24 -0.95 19.04
CA SER A 108 5.81 -0.72 18.87
C SER A 108 5.38 -0.91 17.41
N ILE A 109 6.13 -0.35 16.46
CA ILE A 109 5.88 -0.51 15.01
C ILE A 109 5.99 -1.99 14.60
N ALA A 110 7.00 -2.70 15.09
CA ALA A 110 7.20 -4.12 14.75
C ALA A 110 6.06 -5.00 15.29
N TYR A 111 5.59 -4.75 16.52
CA TYR A 111 4.40 -5.42 17.07
C TYR A 111 3.12 -5.04 16.29
N ALA A 112 2.96 -3.77 15.89
CA ALA A 112 1.83 -3.35 15.09
C ALA A 112 1.78 -4.07 13.72
N ARG A 113 2.91 -4.20 13.04
CA ARG A 113 3.04 -4.97 11.80
C ARG A 113 2.75 -6.46 11.99
N ASN A 114 3.05 -7.01 13.16
CA ASN A 114 2.72 -8.39 13.53
C ASN A 114 1.27 -8.55 14.03
N ARG A 115 0.47 -7.45 14.06
CA ARG A 115 -0.92 -7.39 14.55
C ARG A 115 -1.07 -7.74 16.04
N ASP A 116 -0.01 -7.59 16.82
CA ASP A 116 -0.04 -7.71 18.28
C ASP A 116 -0.40 -6.36 18.90
N PHE A 117 -1.72 -6.16 19.08
CA PHE A 117 -2.26 -4.90 19.59
C PHE A 117 -1.78 -4.58 21.00
N TYR A 118 -1.75 -5.58 21.87
CA TYR A 118 -1.38 -5.39 23.28
C TYR A 118 0.06 -4.89 23.42
N ASN A 119 1.01 -5.59 22.83
CA ASN A 119 2.41 -5.22 22.94
C ASN A 119 2.72 -3.94 22.13
N ALA A 120 2.10 -3.74 20.96
CA ALA A 120 2.26 -2.49 20.23
C ALA A 120 1.87 -1.29 21.08
N LYS A 121 0.68 -1.33 21.72
CA LYS A 121 0.20 -0.27 22.59
C LYS A 121 1.06 -0.09 23.83
N LYS A 122 1.48 -1.18 24.47
CA LYS A 122 2.37 -1.15 25.66
C LYS A 122 3.64 -0.35 25.39
N TYR A 123 4.28 -0.56 24.23
CA TYR A 123 5.51 0.17 23.87
C TYR A 123 5.20 1.57 23.34
N TYR A 124 4.10 1.77 22.62
CA TYR A 124 3.61 3.09 22.23
C TYR A 124 3.44 4.02 23.44
N ASP A 125 2.84 3.52 24.52
CA ASP A 125 2.56 4.32 25.71
C ASP A 125 3.85 4.76 26.45
N LYS A 126 4.97 4.06 26.25
CA LYS A 126 6.29 4.43 26.78
C LYS A 126 6.97 5.55 25.99
N VAL A 127 6.56 5.82 24.76
CA VAL A 127 7.18 6.86 23.93
C VAL A 127 6.78 8.25 24.44
N ILE A 128 7.77 9.06 24.76
CA ILE A 128 7.60 10.47 25.12
C ILE A 128 7.43 11.28 23.84
N ASN A 129 6.51 12.25 23.84
CA ASN A 129 6.23 13.14 22.71
C ASN A 129 5.91 12.39 21.38
N LYS A 130 4.83 11.62 21.41
CA LYS A 130 4.35 10.81 20.28
C LYS A 130 4.06 11.63 19.02
N ALA A 131 3.76 12.91 19.16
CA ALA A 131 3.44 13.82 18.04
C ALA A 131 4.58 13.95 17.03
N ILE A 132 5.82 13.80 17.46
CA ILE A 132 7.00 13.92 16.58
C ILE A 132 7.39 12.60 15.86
N ASN A 133 6.60 11.54 16.02
CA ASN A 133 6.86 10.28 15.33
C ASN A 133 5.67 9.84 14.45
N PRO A 134 5.51 10.43 13.26
CA PRO A 134 4.40 10.13 12.36
C PRO A 134 4.33 8.66 11.93
N SER A 135 5.47 7.99 11.76
CA SER A 135 5.52 6.58 11.36
C SER A 135 4.97 5.66 12.46
N LEU A 136 5.24 5.97 13.72
CA LEU A 136 4.69 5.26 14.86
C LEU A 136 3.16 5.44 14.92
N ASN A 137 2.69 6.68 14.82
CA ASN A 137 1.26 7.00 14.85
C ASN A 137 0.52 6.32 13.70
N LEU A 138 1.08 6.35 12.48
CA LEU A 138 0.49 5.69 11.30
C LEU A 138 0.44 4.16 11.47
N SER A 139 1.49 3.55 12.02
CA SER A 139 1.50 2.10 12.27
C SER A 139 0.42 1.68 13.29
N LEU A 140 0.25 2.48 14.33
CA LEU A 140 -0.81 2.24 15.32
C LEU A 140 -2.20 2.53 14.76
N SER A 141 -2.34 3.54 13.88
CA SER A 141 -3.57 3.81 13.13
C SER A 141 -4.07 2.55 12.39
N TYR A 142 -3.20 1.94 11.60
CA TYR A 142 -3.55 0.71 10.86
C TYR A 142 -4.01 -0.42 11.79
N LEU A 143 -3.40 -0.52 12.96
CA LEU A 143 -3.76 -1.53 13.94
C LEU A 143 -5.14 -1.24 14.59
N TYR A 144 -5.45 0.02 14.92
CA TYR A 144 -6.79 0.42 15.38
C TYR A 144 -7.86 0.17 14.32
N LEU A 145 -7.59 0.51 13.06
CA LEU A 145 -8.50 0.27 11.93
C LEU A 145 -8.74 -1.23 11.72
N TYR A 146 -7.69 -2.03 11.80
CA TYR A 146 -7.79 -3.50 11.77
C TYR A 146 -8.70 -4.05 12.89
N LYS A 147 -8.64 -3.43 14.08
CA LYS A 147 -9.49 -3.76 15.24
C LYS A 147 -10.88 -3.12 15.20
N ASN A 148 -11.29 -2.51 14.09
CA ASN A 148 -12.55 -1.78 13.93
C ASN A 148 -12.71 -0.60 14.91
N GLN A 149 -11.63 -0.08 15.50
CA GLN A 149 -11.63 1.12 16.32
C GLN A 149 -11.41 2.36 15.44
N PHE A 150 -12.39 2.64 14.60
CA PHE A 150 -12.27 3.57 13.48
C PHE A 150 -11.96 5.00 13.92
N ASP A 151 -12.64 5.53 14.92
CA ASP A 151 -12.42 6.90 15.39
C ASP A 151 -10.96 7.15 15.80
N LYS A 152 -10.40 6.27 16.64
CA LYS A 152 -9.00 6.34 17.05
C LYS A 152 -8.05 6.11 15.87
N GLY A 153 -8.42 5.19 14.98
CA GLY A 153 -7.65 4.87 13.80
C GLY A 153 -7.53 6.07 12.86
N TRP A 154 -8.64 6.71 12.51
CA TRP A 154 -8.65 7.85 11.60
C TRP A 154 -7.92 9.07 12.16
N ASN A 155 -8.04 9.35 13.45
CA ASN A 155 -7.30 10.43 14.08
C ASN A 155 -5.77 10.27 13.93
N LEU A 156 -5.26 9.06 14.13
CA LEU A 156 -3.84 8.76 13.94
C LEU A 156 -3.45 8.65 12.45
N PHE A 157 -4.41 8.34 11.56
CA PHE A 157 -4.19 8.20 10.12
C PHE A 157 -3.76 9.51 9.47
N GLU A 158 -4.08 10.66 10.05
CA GLU A 158 -3.62 11.97 9.58
C GLU A 158 -2.08 12.09 9.56
N SER A 159 -1.37 11.31 10.39
CA SER A 159 0.11 11.23 10.37
C SER A 159 0.69 10.75 9.02
N ARG A 160 -0.13 10.18 8.12
CA ARG A 160 0.30 9.82 6.77
C ARG A 160 0.76 11.02 5.95
N LYS A 161 0.27 12.22 6.25
CA LYS A 161 0.65 13.46 5.57
C LYS A 161 2.15 13.71 5.67
N GLU A 162 2.78 13.27 6.77
CA GLU A 162 4.21 13.42 7.02
C GLU A 162 5.03 12.19 6.60
N THR A 163 4.41 11.03 6.38
CA THR A 163 5.11 9.77 6.06
C THR A 163 5.03 9.39 4.59
N SER A 164 3.94 9.71 3.89
CA SER A 164 3.72 9.37 2.50
C SER A 164 4.70 10.06 1.56
N LYS A 165 5.41 9.30 0.73
CA LYS A 165 6.29 9.84 -0.32
C LYS A 165 5.49 10.70 -1.31
N PHE A 166 4.28 10.29 -1.67
CA PHE A 166 3.39 11.02 -2.58
C PHE A 166 2.97 12.36 -1.99
N LEU A 167 2.56 12.39 -0.72
CA LEU A 167 2.16 13.63 -0.07
C LEU A 167 3.35 14.57 0.18
N LYS A 168 4.54 14.03 0.49
CA LYS A 168 5.78 14.81 0.61
C LYS A 168 6.21 15.45 -0.71
N SER A 169 5.81 14.93 -1.86
CA SER A 169 6.06 15.55 -3.17
C SER A 169 5.14 16.74 -3.47
N LYS A 170 4.04 16.89 -2.72
CA LYS A 170 3.15 18.05 -2.80
C LYS A 170 3.80 19.25 -2.11
N ASP A 171 3.45 20.46 -2.56
CA ASP A 171 3.93 21.70 -1.91
C ASP A 171 3.54 21.68 -0.42
N LYS A 172 4.51 21.95 0.46
CA LYS A 172 4.29 22.00 1.90
C LYS A 172 3.17 22.98 2.28
N LEU A 173 3.06 24.11 1.55
CA LEU A 173 2.01 25.07 1.77
C LEU A 173 0.61 24.46 1.59
N ILE A 174 0.45 23.55 0.63
CA ILE A 174 -0.82 22.84 0.40
C ILE A 174 -1.11 21.91 1.60
N ILE A 175 -0.10 21.16 2.04
CA ILE A 175 -0.24 20.22 3.16
C ILE A 175 -0.66 20.98 4.43
N ASP A 176 -0.03 22.12 4.69
CA ASP A 176 -0.30 22.95 5.86
C ASP A 176 -1.70 23.60 5.81
N GLN A 177 -2.28 23.80 4.62
CA GLN A 177 -3.63 24.33 4.42
C GLN A 177 -4.73 23.27 4.46
N THR A 178 -4.38 21.97 4.45
CA THR A 178 -5.40 20.92 4.43
C THR A 178 -6.08 20.75 5.78
N SER A 179 -7.39 20.71 5.76
CA SER A 179 -8.23 20.46 6.92
C SER A 179 -8.41 18.96 7.18
N ILE A 180 -8.68 18.61 8.44
CA ILE A 180 -9.28 17.31 8.74
C ILE A 180 -10.77 17.41 8.39
N ALA A 181 -11.34 16.35 7.81
CA ALA A 181 -12.75 16.34 7.44
C ALA A 181 -13.63 16.32 8.70
N LYS A 182 -14.18 17.48 9.02
CA LYS A 182 -15.17 17.72 10.08
C LYS A 182 -16.34 18.46 9.47
N GLU A 183 -17.44 18.54 10.21
CA GLU A 183 -18.65 19.22 9.76
C GLU A 183 -18.39 20.66 9.32
N GLU A 184 -17.63 21.42 10.10
CA GLU A 184 -17.29 22.82 9.83
C GLU A 184 -16.44 22.99 8.55
N ALA A 185 -15.71 21.95 8.15
CA ALA A 185 -14.88 21.97 6.94
C ALA A 185 -15.65 21.49 5.69
N ILE A 186 -16.82 20.87 5.87
CA ILE A 186 -17.60 20.25 4.79
C ILE A 186 -18.88 21.03 4.50
N LEU A 187 -19.67 21.36 5.52
CA LEU A 187 -20.97 22.00 5.31
C LEU A 187 -20.84 23.46 4.88
N ASN A 188 -21.60 23.84 3.85
CA ASN A 188 -21.69 25.21 3.35
C ASN A 188 -20.33 25.84 2.96
N LYS A 189 -19.37 25.01 2.57
CA LYS A 189 -18.03 25.44 2.14
C LYS A 189 -17.81 25.10 0.68
N LYS A 190 -17.01 25.91 -0.01
CA LYS A 190 -16.46 25.55 -1.31
C LYS A 190 -15.24 24.66 -1.07
N ILE A 191 -15.34 23.38 -1.43
CA ILE A 191 -14.37 22.36 -1.07
C ILE A 191 -13.53 21.95 -2.28
N LEU A 192 -12.21 21.83 -2.07
CA LEU A 192 -11.33 21.09 -2.94
C LEU A 192 -10.92 19.78 -2.26
N VAL A 193 -11.26 18.66 -2.88
CA VAL A 193 -10.75 17.34 -2.47
C VAL A 193 -9.51 17.02 -3.31
N LEU A 194 -8.40 16.79 -2.64
CA LEU A 194 -7.13 16.42 -3.28
C LEU A 194 -6.94 14.93 -3.26
N ARG A 195 -6.52 14.39 -4.41
CA ARG A 195 -6.07 12.99 -4.46
C ARG A 195 -4.82 12.80 -3.61
N GLU A 196 -4.66 11.57 -3.15
CA GLU A 196 -3.49 11.13 -2.41
C GLU A 196 -3.16 9.67 -2.72
N GLN A 197 -1.89 9.32 -2.50
CA GLN A 197 -1.36 7.96 -2.67
C GLN A 197 -1.50 7.43 -4.12
N GLY A 198 -1.71 6.12 -4.28
CA GLY A 198 -1.84 5.49 -5.59
C GLY A 198 -3.30 5.36 -6.05
N ILE A 199 -3.50 4.92 -7.29
CA ILE A 199 -4.84 4.71 -7.88
C ILE A 199 -5.71 3.78 -7.02
N GLY A 200 -5.14 2.75 -6.40
CA GLY A 200 -5.90 1.81 -5.57
C GLY A 200 -6.56 2.49 -4.37
N GLU A 201 -5.81 3.31 -3.64
CA GLU A 201 -6.33 4.08 -2.52
C GLU A 201 -7.30 5.19 -2.99
N GLU A 202 -7.06 5.77 -4.16
CA GLU A 202 -7.97 6.75 -4.75
C GLU A 202 -9.34 6.12 -5.06
N ILE A 203 -9.36 4.93 -5.66
CA ILE A 203 -10.59 4.15 -5.86
C ILE A 203 -11.25 3.84 -4.50
N LEU A 204 -10.49 3.41 -3.50
CA LEU A 204 -11.01 3.13 -2.16
C LEU A 204 -11.73 4.34 -1.56
N PHE A 205 -11.07 5.51 -1.57
CA PHE A 205 -11.60 6.72 -0.97
C PHE A 205 -12.77 7.30 -1.77
N SER A 206 -12.87 7.05 -3.08
CA SER A 206 -14.01 7.46 -3.90
C SER A 206 -15.33 6.83 -3.44
N SER A 207 -15.30 5.76 -2.65
CA SER A 207 -16.49 5.19 -2.01
C SER A 207 -17.28 6.18 -1.14
N MET A 208 -16.67 7.31 -0.77
CA MET A 208 -17.29 8.37 0.01
C MET A 208 -17.81 9.54 -0.84
N TYR A 209 -17.47 9.58 -2.14
CA TYR A 209 -17.78 10.73 -2.98
C TYR A 209 -19.28 10.95 -3.17
N LYS A 210 -20.07 9.87 -3.31
CA LYS A 210 -21.54 10.01 -3.42
C LYS A 210 -22.16 10.61 -2.17
N GLU A 211 -21.67 10.24 -0.98
CA GLU A 211 -22.11 10.79 0.29
C GLU A 211 -21.71 12.28 0.41
N LEU A 212 -20.47 12.59 0.02
CA LEU A 212 -19.96 13.96 0.04
C LEU A 212 -20.73 14.88 -0.93
N ILE A 213 -20.98 14.41 -2.16
CA ILE A 213 -21.73 15.14 -3.19
C ILE A 213 -23.17 15.40 -2.77
N ASN A 214 -23.83 14.42 -2.12
CA ASN A 214 -25.18 14.60 -1.61
C ASN A 214 -25.24 15.58 -0.43
N LEU A 215 -24.15 15.70 0.32
CA LEU A 215 -24.08 16.59 1.49
C LEU A 215 -23.72 18.03 1.09
N ASN A 216 -22.93 18.20 0.06
CA ASN A 216 -22.45 19.49 -0.41
C ASN A 216 -22.23 19.43 -1.94
N ASN A 217 -22.85 20.34 -2.67
CA ASN A 217 -22.75 20.42 -4.14
C ASN A 217 -21.69 21.44 -4.63
N ASN A 218 -21.02 22.14 -3.73
CA ASN A 218 -19.96 23.12 -4.08
C ASN A 218 -18.57 22.50 -3.90
N ILE A 219 -18.28 21.48 -4.70
CA ILE A 219 -17.10 20.65 -4.57
C ILE A 219 -16.36 20.59 -5.90
N SER A 220 -15.02 20.50 -5.81
CA SER A 220 -14.14 20.08 -6.92
C SER A 220 -13.25 18.94 -6.41
N ILE A 221 -12.99 17.95 -7.23
CA ILE A 221 -12.20 16.77 -6.85
C ILE A 221 -11.07 16.59 -7.84
N GLU A 222 -9.82 16.71 -7.39
CA GLU A 222 -8.65 16.33 -8.18
C GLU A 222 -8.49 14.80 -8.15
N THR A 223 -8.35 14.22 -9.34
CA THR A 223 -8.23 12.76 -9.51
C THR A 223 -7.21 12.40 -10.60
N ASP A 224 -6.75 11.16 -10.64
CA ASP A 224 -5.98 10.63 -11.77
C ASP A 224 -6.82 10.75 -13.06
N LYS A 225 -6.21 11.26 -14.13
CA LYS A 225 -6.91 11.48 -15.41
C LYS A 225 -7.63 10.24 -15.95
N ARG A 226 -7.13 9.04 -15.64
CA ARG A 226 -7.72 7.75 -16.05
C ARG A 226 -9.03 7.43 -15.33
N LEU A 227 -9.28 8.06 -14.17
CA LEU A 227 -10.47 7.84 -13.36
C LEU A 227 -11.59 8.87 -13.60
N ILE A 228 -11.33 9.97 -14.30
CA ILE A 228 -12.30 11.07 -14.47
C ILE A 228 -13.61 10.55 -15.05
N ASN A 229 -13.60 9.96 -16.25
CA ASN A 229 -14.80 9.46 -16.91
C ASN A 229 -15.52 8.38 -16.08
N ILE A 230 -14.74 7.50 -15.41
CA ILE A 230 -15.26 6.46 -14.54
C ILE A 230 -16.02 7.07 -13.36
N PHE A 231 -15.45 8.10 -12.73
CA PHE A 231 -16.09 8.75 -11.59
C PHE A 231 -17.29 9.62 -12.01
N GLU A 232 -17.20 10.36 -13.12
CA GLU A 232 -18.32 11.13 -13.65
C GLU A 232 -19.52 10.24 -13.93
N ARG A 233 -19.32 9.11 -14.60
CA ARG A 233 -20.37 8.11 -14.84
C ARG A 233 -20.88 7.49 -13.54
N SER A 234 -20.00 7.13 -12.61
CA SER A 234 -20.37 6.41 -11.40
C SER A 234 -21.12 7.29 -10.40
N PHE A 235 -20.78 8.58 -10.33
CA PHE A 235 -21.37 9.51 -9.36
C PHE A 235 -22.38 10.47 -9.98
N GLY A 236 -22.49 10.50 -11.31
CA GLY A 236 -23.49 11.27 -12.06
C GLY A 236 -23.26 12.79 -11.98
N CYS A 237 -21.99 13.24 -12.04
CA CYS A 237 -21.64 14.66 -11.93
C CYS A 237 -20.27 14.97 -12.57
N ASN A 238 -20.07 16.21 -13.03
CA ASN A 238 -18.84 16.71 -13.65
C ASN A 238 -18.04 17.55 -12.66
N LEU A 239 -17.64 16.96 -11.54
CA LEU A 239 -16.90 17.63 -10.46
C LEU A 239 -15.41 17.25 -10.43
N PHE A 240 -15.00 16.35 -11.34
CA PHE A 240 -13.67 15.76 -11.37
C PHE A 240 -12.75 16.48 -12.33
N VAL A 241 -11.54 16.80 -11.87
CA VAL A 241 -10.50 17.44 -12.66
C VAL A 241 -9.17 16.71 -12.52
N PRO A 242 -8.24 16.83 -13.49
CA PRO A 242 -6.95 16.16 -13.38
C PRO A 242 -6.15 16.62 -12.17
N ASP A 243 -5.37 15.71 -11.58
CA ASP A 243 -4.41 16.03 -10.49
C ASP A 243 -3.51 17.20 -10.88
N GLY A 244 -3.44 18.19 -10.01
CA GLY A 244 -2.67 19.41 -10.21
C GLY A 244 -3.41 20.52 -10.96
N TYR A 245 -4.67 20.38 -11.31
CA TYR A 245 -5.45 21.42 -11.98
C TYR A 245 -5.58 22.67 -11.09
N TYR A 246 -5.94 22.50 -9.84
CA TYR A 246 -6.00 23.56 -8.83
C TYR A 246 -4.74 23.61 -7.98
N SER A 247 -4.25 22.45 -7.54
CA SER A 247 -3.20 22.37 -6.53
C SER A 247 -1.82 22.85 -7.01
N LYS A 248 -1.58 22.96 -8.31
CA LYS A 248 -0.35 23.58 -8.85
C LYS A 248 -0.44 25.10 -8.99
N ASN A 249 -1.60 25.71 -8.76
CA ASN A 249 -1.80 27.15 -8.88
C ASN A 249 -2.30 27.75 -7.56
N LYS A 250 -1.41 28.47 -6.86
CA LYS A 250 -1.71 29.07 -5.54
C LYS A 250 -2.89 30.05 -5.55
N GLU A 251 -3.09 30.78 -6.64
CA GLU A 251 -4.22 31.71 -6.74
C GLU A 251 -5.55 30.98 -6.92
N MET A 252 -5.54 29.84 -7.59
CA MET A 252 -6.73 29.00 -7.71
C MET A 252 -7.10 28.34 -6.39
N LEU A 253 -6.14 27.97 -5.54
CA LEU A 253 -6.38 27.41 -4.22
C LEU A 253 -7.14 28.39 -3.30
N LYS A 254 -6.90 29.69 -3.42
CA LYS A 254 -7.60 30.72 -2.62
C LYS A 254 -9.10 30.80 -2.90
N LYS A 255 -9.58 30.15 -3.96
CA LYS A 255 -11.01 30.08 -4.31
C LYS A 255 -11.79 29.09 -3.46
N PHE A 256 -11.11 28.28 -2.67
CA PHE A 256 -11.72 27.26 -1.83
C PHE A 256 -11.66 27.64 -0.36
N ASP A 257 -12.76 27.43 0.34
CA ASP A 257 -12.86 27.65 1.78
C ASP A 257 -12.22 26.50 2.58
N SER A 258 -12.19 25.32 1.99
CA SER A 258 -11.62 24.11 2.60
C SER A 258 -10.91 23.24 1.57
N ILE A 259 -9.72 22.76 1.93
CA ILE A 259 -8.93 21.82 1.14
C ILE A 259 -8.78 20.54 1.98
N ILE A 260 -9.17 19.39 1.43
CA ILE A 260 -9.22 18.13 2.18
C ILE A 260 -8.55 17.04 1.33
N PHE A 261 -7.66 16.23 1.91
CA PHE A 261 -7.21 15.01 1.24
C PHE A 261 -8.30 13.94 1.26
N ALA A 262 -8.44 13.19 0.16
CA ALA A 262 -9.47 12.15 0.00
C ALA A 262 -9.52 11.17 1.18
N GLY A 263 -8.37 10.70 1.67
CA GLY A 263 -8.30 9.79 2.82
C GLY A 263 -8.72 10.43 4.15
N SER A 264 -8.67 11.76 4.28
CA SER A 264 -9.15 12.44 5.48
C SER A 264 -10.68 12.41 5.59
N LEU A 265 -11.40 12.20 4.48
CA LEU A 265 -12.86 12.01 4.47
C LEU A 265 -13.30 10.81 5.33
N CYS A 266 -12.43 9.82 5.52
CA CYS A 266 -12.71 8.67 6.37
C CYS A 266 -13.03 9.04 7.81
N SER A 267 -12.40 10.08 8.35
CA SER A 267 -12.65 10.57 9.73
C SER A 267 -14.07 11.09 9.92
N TYR A 268 -14.73 11.52 8.84
CA TYR A 268 -16.11 11.99 8.86
C TYR A 268 -17.10 10.87 8.47
N PHE A 269 -16.85 10.18 7.36
CA PHE A 269 -17.82 9.25 6.77
C PHE A 269 -17.67 7.78 7.25
N ARG A 270 -16.59 7.39 7.91
CA ARG A 270 -16.30 5.98 8.28
C ARG A 270 -15.98 5.82 9.75
N LYS A 271 -16.73 6.54 10.61
CA LYS A 271 -16.54 6.52 12.07
C LYS A 271 -16.86 5.18 12.71
N ASN A 272 -17.81 4.45 12.15
CA ASN A 272 -18.31 3.18 12.67
C ASN A 272 -18.44 2.15 11.56
N LYS A 273 -18.49 0.86 11.91
CA LYS A 273 -18.65 -0.24 10.95
C LYS A 273 -19.91 -0.11 10.10
N SER A 274 -21.01 0.40 10.67
CA SER A 274 -22.28 0.64 9.96
C SER A 274 -22.21 1.73 8.90
N ASN A 275 -21.19 2.58 8.93
CA ASN A 275 -21.00 3.63 7.94
C ASN A 275 -20.37 3.14 6.62
N PHE A 276 -19.92 1.89 6.55
CA PHE A 276 -19.39 1.33 5.30
C PHE A 276 -20.56 0.86 4.43
N LEU A 277 -20.61 1.34 3.18
CA LEU A 277 -21.75 1.15 2.28
C LEU A 277 -21.96 -0.33 1.87
N ASN A 278 -20.91 -1.14 1.90
CA ASN A 278 -20.94 -2.58 1.58
C ASN A 278 -21.64 -2.92 0.24
N LYS A 279 -21.56 -2.05 -0.75
CA LYS A 279 -22.14 -2.22 -2.09
C LYS A 279 -21.20 -1.67 -3.15
N PRO A 280 -21.28 -2.17 -4.39
CA PRO A 280 -20.56 -1.59 -5.52
C PRO A 280 -20.89 -0.12 -5.70
N TYR A 281 -19.91 0.67 -6.13
CA TYR A 281 -20.05 2.11 -6.34
C TYR A 281 -19.41 2.62 -7.63
N LEU A 282 -18.65 1.79 -8.35
CA LEU A 282 -18.16 2.11 -9.69
C LEU A 282 -18.98 1.38 -10.76
N ILE A 283 -19.27 2.11 -11.83
CA ILE A 283 -20.09 1.66 -12.96
C ILE A 283 -19.21 1.57 -14.21
N ASP A 284 -19.22 0.43 -14.88
CA ASP A 284 -18.52 0.19 -16.14
C ASP A 284 -19.20 0.91 -17.33
N ASP A 285 -18.48 1.05 -18.42
CA ASP A 285 -19.03 1.49 -19.71
C ASP A 285 -19.75 0.30 -20.37
N LEU A 286 -21.08 0.37 -20.47
CA LEU A 286 -21.89 -0.71 -21.01
C LEU A 286 -21.55 -1.04 -22.47
N ASN A 287 -21.17 -0.05 -23.28
CA ASN A 287 -20.82 -0.27 -24.69
C ASN A 287 -19.50 -1.05 -24.80
N LYS A 288 -18.47 -0.63 -24.05
CA LYS A 288 -17.18 -1.33 -23.99
C LYS A 288 -17.34 -2.72 -23.39
N THR A 289 -18.16 -2.87 -22.36
CA THR A 289 -18.45 -4.18 -21.74
C THR A 289 -19.12 -5.12 -22.73
N ALA A 290 -20.09 -4.65 -23.52
CA ALA A 290 -20.72 -5.42 -24.57
C ALA A 290 -19.77 -5.72 -25.75
N GLU A 291 -18.83 -4.83 -26.06
CA GLU A 291 -17.77 -5.07 -27.04
C GLU A 291 -16.85 -6.22 -26.57
N ILE A 292 -16.34 -6.16 -25.36
CA ILE A 292 -15.49 -7.21 -24.75
C ILE A 292 -16.20 -8.55 -24.69
N GLN A 293 -17.51 -8.56 -24.39
CA GLN A 293 -18.31 -9.80 -24.33
C GLN A 293 -18.38 -10.55 -25.67
N LYS A 294 -18.13 -9.86 -26.80
CA LYS A 294 -18.10 -10.50 -28.14
C LYS A 294 -16.81 -11.30 -28.37
N ASP A 295 -15.78 -11.09 -27.59
CA ASP A 295 -14.51 -11.83 -27.71
C ASP A 295 -14.75 -13.34 -27.54
N PRO A 296 -14.12 -14.18 -28.39
CA PRO A 296 -14.29 -15.63 -28.35
C PRO A 296 -14.02 -16.28 -26.98
N ILE A 297 -13.15 -15.69 -26.14
CA ILE A 297 -12.85 -16.20 -24.81
C ILE A 297 -14.11 -16.22 -23.92
N PHE A 298 -15.03 -15.27 -24.06
CA PHE A 298 -16.25 -15.18 -23.29
C PHE A 298 -17.43 -16.00 -23.85
N LYS A 299 -17.30 -16.56 -25.06
CA LYS A 299 -18.34 -17.38 -25.67
C LYS A 299 -18.32 -18.84 -25.22
N LYS A 300 -17.22 -19.32 -24.68
CA LYS A 300 -17.09 -20.68 -24.14
C LYS A 300 -17.85 -20.80 -22.83
N ASN A 301 -18.40 -21.98 -22.55
CA ASN A 301 -19.14 -22.24 -21.32
C ASN A 301 -18.22 -22.69 -20.16
N ASP A 302 -17.02 -22.16 -20.10
CA ASP A 302 -16.02 -22.42 -19.07
C ASP A 302 -16.00 -21.30 -18.05
N LEU A 303 -15.52 -21.56 -16.83
CA LEU A 303 -15.34 -20.55 -15.77
C LEU A 303 -14.26 -19.53 -16.18
N LYS A 304 -14.61 -18.23 -16.24
CA LYS A 304 -13.71 -17.13 -16.60
C LYS A 304 -13.00 -16.59 -15.38
N ILE A 305 -11.72 -16.85 -15.29
CA ILE A 305 -10.88 -16.48 -14.14
C ILE A 305 -9.87 -15.43 -14.57
N GLY A 306 -10.04 -14.20 -14.09
CA GLY A 306 -8.99 -13.18 -14.24
C GLY A 306 -7.85 -13.40 -13.25
N LEU A 307 -6.61 -13.18 -13.68
CA LEU A 307 -5.43 -13.30 -12.82
C LEU A 307 -4.60 -12.02 -12.83
N SER A 308 -4.17 -11.58 -11.61
CA SER A 308 -3.13 -10.58 -11.45
C SER A 308 -2.31 -10.92 -10.19
N TRP A 309 -1.03 -11.25 -10.37
CA TRP A 309 -0.22 -11.92 -9.35
C TRP A 309 0.90 -11.05 -8.78
N LYS A 310 1.11 -9.85 -9.31
CA LYS A 310 2.14 -8.94 -8.83
C LYS A 310 1.62 -7.55 -8.50
N SER A 311 2.34 -6.90 -7.60
CA SER A 311 2.22 -5.47 -7.33
C SER A 311 3.52 -4.79 -7.75
N VAL A 312 3.42 -3.76 -8.61
CA VAL A 312 4.59 -3.04 -9.17
C VAL A 312 5.20 -1.99 -8.24
N VAL A 313 4.67 -1.82 -7.04
CA VAL A 313 5.20 -0.85 -6.07
C VAL A 313 6.44 -1.44 -5.39
N SER A 314 7.57 -0.73 -5.44
CA SER A 314 8.89 -0.95 -4.81
C SER A 314 9.04 -2.20 -3.88
N ILE A 315 9.78 -2.11 -2.78
CA ILE A 315 10.05 -3.21 -1.83
C ILE A 315 8.75 -3.88 -1.30
N TYR A 316 7.73 -3.08 -0.96
CA TYR A 316 6.46 -3.61 -0.45
C TYR A 316 5.65 -4.38 -1.51
N GLY A 317 5.82 -4.05 -2.79
CA GLY A 317 5.21 -4.80 -3.90
C GLY A 317 5.74 -6.22 -3.97
N LYS A 318 7.06 -6.41 -3.84
CA LYS A 318 7.68 -7.74 -3.81
C LYS A 318 7.14 -8.62 -2.68
N LEU A 319 6.82 -8.04 -1.51
CA LEU A 319 6.24 -8.78 -0.38
C LEU A 319 4.80 -9.24 -0.62
N LYS A 320 4.09 -8.62 -1.56
CA LYS A 320 2.70 -8.95 -1.92
C LYS A 320 2.61 -9.85 -3.13
N SER A 321 3.67 -9.98 -3.93
CA SER A 321 3.68 -10.64 -5.23
C SER A 321 3.87 -12.15 -5.10
N LEU A 322 3.29 -12.86 -6.07
CA LEU A 322 3.46 -14.28 -6.35
C LEU A 322 4.12 -14.48 -7.72
N ASN A 323 4.44 -15.71 -8.09
CA ASN A 323 4.84 -16.07 -9.43
C ASN A 323 3.66 -16.69 -10.18
N LEU A 324 3.59 -16.54 -11.50
CA LEU A 324 2.54 -17.17 -12.31
C LEU A 324 2.52 -18.70 -12.13
N SER A 325 3.70 -19.32 -11.96
CA SER A 325 3.84 -20.76 -11.70
C SER A 325 3.11 -21.25 -10.43
N ASP A 326 2.89 -20.38 -9.44
CA ASP A 326 2.18 -20.73 -8.21
C ASP A 326 0.71 -21.09 -8.47
N PHE A 327 0.13 -20.58 -9.58
CA PHE A 327 -1.27 -20.80 -9.96
C PHE A 327 -1.51 -22.09 -10.75
N LYS A 328 -0.48 -22.87 -11.11
CA LYS A 328 -0.60 -24.08 -11.95
C LYS A 328 -1.59 -25.10 -11.44
N SER A 329 -1.70 -25.25 -10.12
CA SER A 329 -2.64 -26.18 -9.50
C SER A 329 -4.12 -25.84 -9.75
N LEU A 330 -4.42 -24.63 -10.23
CA LEU A 330 -5.77 -24.19 -10.59
C LEU A 330 -6.18 -24.62 -12.01
N ILE A 331 -5.25 -25.07 -12.87
CA ILE A 331 -5.52 -25.44 -14.24
C ILE A 331 -6.48 -26.65 -14.29
N LYS A 332 -7.62 -26.48 -14.98
CA LYS A 332 -8.60 -27.51 -15.27
C LYS A 332 -9.25 -27.25 -16.62
N LYS A 333 -9.75 -28.29 -17.30
CA LYS A 333 -10.34 -28.21 -18.65
C LYS A 333 -11.51 -27.24 -18.76
N ASN A 334 -12.28 -27.04 -17.67
CA ASN A 334 -13.46 -26.17 -17.63
C ASN A 334 -13.14 -24.76 -17.10
N ARG A 335 -11.89 -24.32 -17.15
CA ARG A 335 -11.46 -23.01 -16.66
C ARG A 335 -10.66 -22.29 -17.73
N GLN A 336 -11.03 -21.04 -17.99
CA GLN A 336 -10.32 -20.11 -18.86
C GLN A 336 -9.62 -19.06 -17.99
N PHE A 337 -8.31 -18.89 -18.18
CA PHE A 337 -7.54 -17.89 -17.46
C PHE A 337 -7.31 -16.68 -18.34
N ILE A 338 -7.54 -15.50 -17.78
CA ILE A 338 -7.40 -14.22 -18.45
C ILE A 338 -6.38 -13.38 -17.71
N ASN A 339 -5.34 -12.97 -18.42
CA ASN A 339 -4.26 -12.14 -17.88
C ASN A 339 -4.73 -10.70 -17.66
N LEU A 340 -4.73 -10.27 -16.41
CA LEU A 340 -5.01 -8.88 -16.00
C LEU A 340 -3.82 -8.27 -15.24
N GLN A 341 -2.64 -8.86 -15.41
CA GLN A 341 -1.42 -8.31 -14.86
C GLN A 341 -0.93 -7.18 -15.76
N TYR A 342 -0.78 -5.99 -15.19
CA TYR A 342 -0.19 -4.84 -15.87
C TYR A 342 1.31 -4.72 -15.58
N GLY A 343 2.04 -4.04 -16.46
CA GLY A 343 3.50 -3.93 -16.43
C GLY A 343 4.19 -4.88 -17.39
N ASP A 344 5.51 -4.96 -17.35
CA ASP A 344 6.31 -5.85 -18.20
C ASP A 344 6.45 -7.23 -17.55
N PHE A 345 5.70 -8.20 -18.03
CA PHE A 345 5.70 -9.61 -17.59
C PHE A 345 5.90 -10.61 -18.73
N ASP A 346 6.23 -10.13 -19.92
CA ASP A 346 6.41 -10.95 -21.12
C ASP A 346 7.47 -12.03 -20.91
N GLU A 347 8.56 -11.70 -20.21
CA GLU A 347 9.60 -12.68 -19.89
C GLU A 347 9.08 -13.78 -18.97
N GLU A 348 8.21 -13.46 -18.00
CA GLU A 348 7.63 -14.47 -17.11
C GLU A 348 6.65 -15.37 -17.84
N LEU A 349 5.83 -14.81 -18.74
CA LEU A 349 4.92 -15.60 -19.59
C LEU A 349 5.68 -16.55 -20.51
N LYS A 350 6.84 -16.14 -21.02
CA LYS A 350 7.70 -16.95 -21.90
C LYS A 350 8.56 -17.99 -21.18
N GLN A 351 8.66 -17.94 -19.84
CA GLN A 351 9.45 -18.93 -19.09
C GLN A 351 8.93 -20.35 -19.31
N LYS A 352 9.85 -21.29 -19.54
CA LYS A 352 9.51 -22.71 -19.78
C LYS A 352 8.59 -23.31 -18.72
N VAL A 353 8.74 -22.90 -17.47
CA VAL A 353 7.91 -23.33 -16.35
C VAL A 353 6.44 -22.90 -16.50
N ASN A 354 6.16 -21.88 -17.32
CA ASN A 354 4.80 -21.34 -17.54
C ASN A 354 4.21 -21.75 -18.90
N GLN A 355 4.95 -22.47 -19.75
CA GLN A 355 4.49 -22.84 -21.11
C GLN A 355 3.22 -23.70 -21.10
N ASP A 356 2.98 -24.48 -20.04
CA ASP A 356 1.77 -25.29 -19.88
C ASP A 356 0.58 -24.49 -19.28
N PHE A 357 0.78 -23.21 -18.97
CA PHE A 357 -0.28 -22.33 -18.44
C PHE A 357 -0.91 -21.57 -19.60
N ASP A 358 -2.05 -22.08 -20.12
CA ASP A 358 -2.80 -21.40 -21.15
C ASP A 358 -3.53 -20.20 -20.51
N ILE A 359 -2.97 -18.99 -20.71
CA ILE A 359 -3.54 -17.73 -20.22
C ILE A 359 -3.77 -16.79 -21.39
N TYR A 360 -5.03 -16.38 -21.56
CA TYR A 360 -5.44 -15.46 -22.60
C TYR A 360 -5.05 -14.02 -22.25
N SER A 361 -4.46 -13.30 -23.19
CA SER A 361 -4.09 -11.89 -23.05
C SER A 361 -4.73 -11.03 -24.13
N PHE A 362 -5.24 -9.86 -23.74
CA PHE A 362 -5.74 -8.85 -24.67
C PHE A 362 -4.57 -8.00 -25.18
N GLU A 363 -3.91 -8.42 -26.27
CA GLU A 363 -2.68 -7.79 -26.79
C GLU A 363 -2.83 -6.31 -27.16
N LYS A 364 -4.04 -5.89 -27.53
CA LYS A 364 -4.34 -4.53 -28.00
C LYS A 364 -4.80 -3.58 -26.90
N ILE A 365 -4.96 -4.07 -25.66
CA ILE A 365 -5.48 -3.29 -24.54
C ILE A 365 -4.35 -2.99 -23.56
N ASP A 366 -4.07 -1.71 -23.34
CA ASP A 366 -3.15 -1.26 -22.30
C ASP A 366 -3.84 -1.29 -20.93
N LEU A 367 -3.70 -2.42 -20.24
CA LEU A 367 -4.30 -2.64 -18.91
C LEU A 367 -3.83 -1.63 -17.83
N PHE A 368 -2.73 -0.91 -18.08
CA PHE A 368 -2.23 0.11 -17.14
C PHE A 368 -2.87 1.48 -17.37
N ASN A 369 -3.03 1.88 -18.62
CA ASN A 369 -3.53 3.20 -18.97
C ASN A 369 -5.02 3.21 -19.29
N ASP A 370 -5.58 2.15 -19.85
CA ASP A 370 -6.99 2.07 -20.23
C ASP A 370 -7.82 1.32 -19.18
N LEU A 371 -8.15 2.04 -18.10
CA LEU A 371 -8.94 1.48 -17.00
C LEU A 371 -10.40 1.18 -17.42
N GLU A 372 -10.92 1.84 -18.46
CA GLU A 372 -12.28 1.59 -18.97
C GLU A 372 -12.38 0.19 -19.60
N TYR A 373 -11.42 -0.20 -20.45
CA TYR A 373 -11.40 -1.57 -20.98
C TYR A 373 -11.05 -2.59 -19.91
N LEU A 374 -10.17 -2.26 -18.96
CA LEU A 374 -9.90 -3.13 -17.81
C LEU A 374 -11.18 -3.41 -17.01
N MET A 375 -11.99 -2.39 -16.74
CA MET A 375 -13.29 -2.55 -16.08
C MET A 375 -14.24 -3.44 -16.90
N SER A 376 -14.26 -3.25 -18.20
CA SER A 376 -15.10 -4.04 -19.12
C SER A 376 -14.71 -5.51 -19.15
N ILE A 377 -13.42 -5.83 -19.08
CA ILE A 377 -12.94 -7.21 -18.96
C ILE A 377 -13.31 -7.78 -17.59
N LEU A 378 -13.04 -7.06 -16.51
CA LEU A 378 -13.37 -7.47 -15.15
C LEU A 378 -14.85 -7.80 -14.99
N LYS A 379 -15.74 -7.04 -15.64
CA LYS A 379 -17.19 -7.24 -15.57
C LYS A 379 -17.65 -8.53 -16.24
N ASN A 380 -16.90 -9.03 -17.21
CA ASN A 380 -17.20 -10.27 -17.93
C ASN A 380 -16.57 -11.52 -17.27
N LEU A 381 -15.94 -11.40 -16.10
CA LEU A 381 -15.37 -12.52 -15.34
C LEU A 381 -16.38 -13.14 -14.38
N ASP A 382 -16.23 -14.43 -14.13
CA ASP A 382 -16.91 -15.11 -13.03
C ASP A 382 -16.20 -14.86 -11.70
N VAL A 383 -14.85 -14.78 -11.72
CA VAL A 383 -14.04 -14.49 -10.55
C VAL A 383 -12.71 -13.86 -10.94
N PHE A 384 -12.23 -12.95 -10.12
CA PHE A 384 -10.91 -12.36 -10.23
C PHE A 384 -10.03 -12.82 -9.06
N ILE A 385 -8.91 -13.49 -9.36
CA ILE A 385 -7.92 -13.94 -8.36
C ILE A 385 -6.71 -13.03 -8.43
N THR A 386 -6.37 -12.40 -7.32
CA THR A 386 -5.33 -11.37 -7.34
C THR A 386 -4.64 -11.21 -5.99
N VAL A 387 -3.49 -10.57 -6.02
CA VAL A 387 -2.83 -9.99 -4.85
C VAL A 387 -3.28 -8.54 -4.63
N SER A 388 -2.90 -7.93 -3.50
CA SER A 388 -3.24 -6.53 -3.22
C SER A 388 -2.56 -5.57 -4.22
N ASN A 389 -3.33 -5.08 -5.20
CA ASN A 389 -2.94 -4.09 -6.21
C ASN A 389 -4.13 -3.19 -6.60
N SER A 390 -3.92 -2.25 -7.54
CA SER A 390 -4.97 -1.32 -7.98
C SER A 390 -6.14 -2.01 -8.70
N THR A 391 -5.87 -3.07 -9.47
CA THR A 391 -6.92 -3.85 -10.15
C THR A 391 -7.84 -4.55 -9.16
N ALA A 392 -7.30 -4.99 -8.00
CA ALA A 392 -8.11 -5.55 -6.93
C ALA A 392 -9.12 -4.53 -6.37
N HIS A 393 -8.71 -3.27 -6.18
CA HIS A 393 -9.62 -2.20 -5.76
C HIS A 393 -10.69 -1.91 -6.82
N LEU A 394 -10.29 -1.87 -8.10
CA LEU A 394 -11.20 -1.62 -9.22
C LEU A 394 -12.27 -2.71 -9.31
N ALA A 395 -11.87 -3.98 -9.35
CA ALA A 395 -12.78 -5.12 -9.38
C ALA A 395 -13.74 -5.13 -8.18
N SER A 396 -13.19 -4.86 -6.99
CA SER A 396 -13.98 -4.86 -5.75
C SER A 396 -15.00 -3.73 -5.72
N ALA A 397 -14.62 -2.53 -6.18
CA ALA A 397 -15.50 -1.37 -6.26
C ALA A 397 -16.65 -1.54 -7.26
N MET A 398 -16.45 -2.36 -8.30
CA MET A 398 -17.45 -2.75 -9.29
C MET A 398 -18.35 -3.92 -8.83
N GLY A 399 -18.04 -4.57 -7.73
CA GLY A 399 -18.76 -5.74 -7.23
C GLY A 399 -18.38 -7.06 -7.91
N VAL A 400 -17.28 -7.11 -8.64
CA VAL A 400 -16.74 -8.35 -9.23
C VAL A 400 -16.26 -9.27 -8.12
N LYS A 401 -16.69 -10.53 -8.15
CA LYS A 401 -16.23 -11.53 -7.16
C LYS A 401 -14.73 -11.64 -7.19
N THR A 402 -14.09 -11.35 -6.06
CA THR A 402 -12.63 -11.22 -5.99
C THR A 402 -12.07 -12.14 -4.92
N PHE A 403 -11.16 -13.02 -5.31
CA PHE A 403 -10.33 -13.82 -4.40
C PHE A 403 -9.00 -13.10 -4.20
N LEU A 404 -8.84 -12.50 -3.02
CA LEU A 404 -7.66 -11.72 -2.69
C LEU A 404 -6.66 -12.57 -1.91
N ILE A 405 -5.48 -12.76 -2.48
CA ILE A 405 -4.38 -13.47 -1.82
C ILE A 405 -3.55 -12.49 -1.00
N CYS A 406 -3.47 -12.76 0.30
CA CYS A 406 -2.65 -12.02 1.26
C CYS A 406 -1.41 -12.85 1.61
N THR A 407 -0.28 -12.50 1.02
CA THR A 407 0.97 -13.25 1.16
C THR A 407 1.59 -13.12 2.55
N LYS A 408 1.34 -11.99 3.25
CA LYS A 408 1.89 -11.71 4.59
C LYS A 408 0.99 -10.79 5.39
N LYS A 409 1.01 -10.94 6.71
CA LYS A 409 0.23 -10.10 7.64
C LYS A 409 0.54 -8.63 7.49
N SER A 410 1.82 -8.26 7.38
CA SER A 410 2.26 -6.86 7.26
C SER A 410 1.91 -6.21 5.93
N SER A 411 1.72 -7.01 4.87
CA SER A 411 1.33 -6.53 3.53
C SER A 411 -0.18 -6.50 3.31
N THR A 412 -0.97 -7.00 4.27
CA THR A 412 -2.43 -6.94 4.23
C THR A 412 -2.90 -5.69 4.94
N TYR A 413 -3.34 -4.69 4.19
CA TYR A 413 -3.82 -3.44 4.76
C TYR A 413 -5.20 -3.60 5.44
N PHE A 414 -5.50 -2.69 6.37
CA PHE A 414 -6.76 -2.65 7.13
C PHE A 414 -8.02 -2.63 6.26
N TYR A 415 -7.94 -2.10 5.06
CA TYR A 415 -9.08 -2.03 4.15
C TYR A 415 -9.40 -3.38 3.47
N TRP A 416 -8.43 -4.29 3.39
CA TRP A 416 -8.67 -5.64 2.91
C TRP A 416 -9.16 -6.58 4.01
N SER A 417 -8.59 -6.49 5.20
CA SER A 417 -8.85 -7.44 6.26
C SER A 417 -8.92 -6.77 7.62
N ASN A 418 -9.99 -7.03 8.34
CA ASN A 418 -10.13 -6.74 9.76
C ASN A 418 -9.84 -8.00 10.60
N GLU A 419 -10.01 -7.91 11.92
CA GLU A 419 -9.84 -9.04 12.84
C GLU A 419 -10.73 -10.25 12.55
N ASN A 420 -11.84 -10.07 11.83
CA ASN A 420 -12.76 -11.14 11.42
C ASN A 420 -12.44 -11.67 10.01
N ASN A 421 -11.27 -11.35 9.47
CA ASN A 421 -10.83 -11.72 8.12
C ASN A 421 -11.82 -11.30 7.01
N LYS A 422 -12.43 -10.13 7.14
CA LYS A 422 -13.36 -9.52 6.17
C LYS A 422 -12.95 -8.10 5.85
N SER A 423 -13.15 -7.71 4.58
CA SER A 423 -12.98 -6.31 4.21
C SER A 423 -14.15 -5.47 4.76
N PRO A 424 -13.88 -4.35 5.44
CA PRO A 424 -14.94 -3.42 5.79
C PRO A 424 -15.49 -2.66 4.57
N TRP A 425 -14.74 -2.54 3.47
CA TRP A 425 -15.14 -1.83 2.25
C TRP A 425 -15.86 -2.68 1.22
N TYR A 426 -15.48 -3.98 1.09
CA TYR A 426 -15.84 -4.80 -0.06
C TYR A 426 -16.45 -6.13 0.39
N GLN A 427 -17.75 -6.33 0.17
CA GLN A 427 -18.43 -7.59 0.51
C GLN A 427 -18.13 -8.73 -0.47
N ASN A 428 -17.80 -8.37 -1.71
CA ASN A 428 -17.50 -9.31 -2.81
C ASN A 428 -16.06 -9.83 -2.79
N VAL A 429 -15.28 -9.48 -1.76
CA VAL A 429 -13.89 -9.93 -1.58
C VAL A 429 -13.85 -11.09 -0.58
N GLU A 430 -13.32 -12.22 -1.03
CA GLU A 430 -12.96 -13.36 -0.20
C GLU A 430 -11.43 -13.38 -0.01
N ILE A 431 -10.97 -13.45 1.25
CA ILE A 431 -9.56 -13.27 1.61
C ILE A 431 -8.92 -14.62 1.84
N PHE A 432 -7.82 -14.88 1.15
CA PHE A 432 -7.01 -16.07 1.27
C PHE A 432 -5.63 -15.72 1.83
N ASN A 433 -5.32 -16.19 3.04
CA ASN A 433 -4.04 -15.97 3.69
C ASN A 433 -3.12 -17.18 3.47
N ILE A 434 -1.82 -16.92 3.30
CA ILE A 434 -0.80 -17.98 3.36
C ILE A 434 -0.52 -18.24 4.85
N ASP A 435 -1.19 -19.25 5.41
CA ASP A 435 -1.04 -19.61 6.82
C ASP A 435 0.13 -20.56 7.04
N ASN A 436 0.15 -21.69 6.31
CA ASN A 436 1.17 -22.75 6.43
C ASN A 436 2.03 -22.86 5.17
N SER A 437 1.39 -23.07 4.01
CA SER A 437 2.09 -23.19 2.74
C SER A 437 1.27 -22.60 1.59
N ILE A 438 1.96 -22.37 0.47
CA ILE A 438 1.35 -21.86 -0.76
C ILE A 438 0.45 -22.94 -1.41
N GLU A 439 0.82 -24.20 -1.26
CA GLU A 439 0.06 -25.35 -1.77
C GLU A 439 -1.28 -25.47 -1.05
N GLU A 440 -1.29 -25.31 0.27
CA GLU A 440 -2.54 -25.33 1.06
C GLU A 440 -3.46 -24.16 0.68
N LEU A 441 -2.89 -22.99 0.47
CA LEU A 441 -3.63 -21.83 -0.02
C LEU A 441 -4.35 -22.15 -1.34
N PHE A 442 -3.61 -22.64 -2.34
CA PHE A 442 -4.17 -22.93 -3.65
C PHE A 442 -5.16 -24.11 -3.62
N LYS A 443 -5.00 -25.07 -2.70
CA LYS A 443 -6.00 -26.10 -2.45
C LYS A 443 -7.33 -25.48 -2.00
N LYS A 444 -7.31 -24.56 -1.02
CA LYS A 444 -8.52 -23.83 -0.57
C LYS A 444 -9.16 -23.02 -1.70
N ILE A 445 -8.37 -22.32 -2.49
CA ILE A 445 -8.87 -21.58 -3.67
C ILE A 445 -9.53 -22.55 -4.67
N ASN A 446 -8.90 -23.69 -4.94
CA ASN A 446 -9.39 -24.70 -5.87
C ASN A 446 -10.74 -25.30 -5.43
N GLU A 447 -10.88 -25.61 -4.14
CA GLU A 447 -12.13 -26.05 -3.53
C GLU A 447 -13.23 -25.01 -3.72
N ARG A 448 -12.88 -23.72 -3.53
CA ARG A 448 -13.81 -22.63 -3.67
C ARG A 448 -14.25 -22.39 -5.12
N LEU A 449 -13.33 -22.54 -6.08
CA LEU A 449 -13.63 -22.45 -7.52
C LEU A 449 -14.52 -23.60 -8.01
N ASN A 450 -14.44 -24.79 -7.42
CA ASN A 450 -15.29 -25.92 -7.79
C ASN A 450 -16.76 -25.73 -7.37
N ASN A 451 -17.04 -24.77 -6.48
CA ASN A 451 -18.36 -24.45 -5.97
C ASN A 451 -18.95 -23.17 -6.62
N LEU A 452 -18.32 -22.65 -7.67
CA LEU A 452 -18.81 -21.57 -8.52
C LEU A 452 -19.52 -22.12 -9.73
#